data_d48917b48f51f4694e78965bee842b25
#
_entry.id   d48917b48f51f4694e78965bee842b25
#
_cell.length_a   1.000
_cell.length_b   1.000
_cell.length_c   1.000
_cell.angle_alpha   90.00
_cell.angle_beta   90.00
_cell.angle_gamma   90.00
#
_symmetry.space_group_name_H-M   'P 1'
#
loop_
_entity.id
_entity.type
_entity.pdbx_description
1 polymer ?
#
loop_
_entity_poly.entity_id
_entity_poly.type
_entity_poly.pdbx_seq_one_letter_code
_entity_poly.pdbx_strand_id
1 'polypeptide(L)'
;GSTEPRFSCNVNITQAKEAYTLINELCSVMRAIPFYAAGAIEISQDAPKAVSYLFNNANVTEEGFVYFGSSLKTRHTVINVSYLDMITQEIDIETVEADAATQTKYGVVVKNIKAFACTSRGQAARLGKWFLFNELPCILVIKNWWLCCMERS
;
A
#
# COMPACT_ATOMS: atom_id res chain seq x y z
N GLY A 1 -1.41 -2.23 -28.55
CA GLY A 1 -2.05 -2.07 -27.25
C GLY A 1 -1.65 -0.74 -26.66
N SER A 2 -2.61 0.06 -26.20
CA SER A 2 -2.33 1.32 -25.51
C SER A 2 -1.67 1.03 -24.16
N THR A 3 -0.52 1.65 -23.92
CA THR A 3 0.16 1.59 -22.62
C THR A 3 -0.51 2.56 -21.66
N GLU A 4 -1.05 2.05 -20.56
CA GLU A 4 -1.60 2.86 -19.49
C GLU A 4 -0.48 3.29 -18.52
N PRO A 5 -0.46 4.56 -18.05
CA PRO A 5 0.51 4.98 -17.04
C PRO A 5 0.32 4.19 -15.75
N ARG A 6 1.44 3.93 -15.05
CA ARG A 6 1.40 3.15 -13.80
C ARG A 6 0.58 3.83 -12.72
N PHE A 7 0.67 5.15 -12.64
CA PHE A 7 -0.07 6.01 -11.74
C PHE A 7 -0.63 7.20 -12.51
N SER A 8 -1.89 7.51 -12.30
CA SER A 8 -2.55 8.71 -12.78
C SER A 8 -3.35 9.31 -11.63
N CYS A 9 -3.46 10.63 -11.59
CA CYS A 9 -4.19 11.34 -10.56
C CYS A 9 -5.13 12.34 -11.26
N ASN A 10 -6.43 12.07 -11.16
CA ASN A 10 -7.47 12.91 -11.74
C ASN A 10 -8.37 13.40 -10.59
N VAL A 11 -8.10 14.60 -10.09
CA VAL A 11 -8.85 15.18 -8.99
C VAL A 11 -9.03 16.68 -9.18
N ASN A 12 -10.22 17.18 -8.85
CA ASN A 12 -10.49 18.59 -8.70
C ASN A 12 -10.73 18.89 -7.22
N ILE A 13 -9.86 19.70 -6.63
CA ILE A 13 -9.94 20.08 -5.20
C ILE A 13 -10.79 21.33 -5.10
N THR A 14 -12.05 21.16 -4.73
CA THR A 14 -13.02 22.25 -4.62
C THR A 14 -13.20 22.77 -3.19
N GLN A 15 -12.71 22.04 -2.19
CA GLN A 15 -12.85 22.39 -0.79
C GLN A 15 -11.49 22.56 -0.11
N ALA A 16 -11.37 23.53 0.75
CA ALA A 16 -10.19 23.68 1.59
C ALA A 16 -10.05 22.50 2.54
N LYS A 17 -8.89 21.85 2.52
CA LYS A 17 -8.50 20.75 3.41
C LYS A 17 -7.20 21.12 4.10
N GLU A 18 -6.93 20.48 5.23
CA GLU A 18 -5.63 20.54 5.87
C GLU A 18 -4.53 20.08 4.90
N ALA A 19 -3.46 20.86 4.76
CA ALA A 19 -2.40 20.61 3.77
C ALA A 19 -1.76 19.23 3.92
N TYR A 20 -1.50 18.80 5.16
CA TYR A 20 -0.89 17.50 5.42
C TYR A 20 -1.81 16.34 5.00
N THR A 21 -3.09 16.43 5.27
CA THR A 21 -4.09 15.44 4.84
C THR A 21 -4.14 15.35 3.32
N LEU A 22 -4.16 16.49 2.63
CA LEU A 22 -4.15 16.53 1.17
C LEU A 22 -2.88 15.91 0.57
N ILE A 23 -1.72 16.22 1.16
CA ILE A 23 -0.43 15.64 0.72
C ILE A 23 -0.46 14.12 0.90
N ASN A 24 -0.97 13.59 2.02
CA ASN A 24 -1.11 12.16 2.24
C ASN A 24 -2.05 11.51 1.21
N GLU A 25 -3.20 12.14 0.91
CA GLU A 25 -4.13 11.64 -0.11
C GLU A 25 -3.46 11.58 -1.49
N LEU A 26 -2.73 12.62 -1.89
CA LEU A 26 -2.01 12.66 -3.16
C LEU A 26 -0.87 11.61 -3.20
N CYS A 27 -0.12 11.46 -2.12
CA CYS A 27 0.94 10.44 -2.01
C CYS A 27 0.37 9.02 -2.08
N SER A 28 -0.85 8.79 -1.58
CA SER A 28 -1.49 7.47 -1.63
C SER A 28 -1.70 6.96 -3.07
N VAL A 29 -1.89 7.88 -4.04
CA VAL A 29 -2.04 7.53 -5.47
C VAL A 29 -0.83 6.80 -6.01
N MET A 30 0.38 7.22 -5.60
CA MET A 30 1.65 6.64 -6.05
C MET A 30 2.26 5.66 -5.03
N ARG A 31 1.52 5.28 -3.99
CA ARG A 31 1.99 4.41 -2.90
C ARG A 31 3.23 4.97 -2.22
N ALA A 32 3.16 6.23 -1.85
CA ALA A 32 4.24 6.96 -1.23
C ALA A 32 3.83 7.48 0.15
N ILE A 33 4.82 7.71 0.99
CA ILE A 33 4.65 8.28 2.32
C ILE A 33 5.40 9.61 2.37
N PRO A 34 4.73 10.72 2.69
CA PRO A 34 5.39 11.99 2.94
C PRO A 34 5.96 12.00 4.35
N PHE A 35 7.16 12.54 4.52
CA PHE A 35 7.77 12.77 5.82
C PHE A 35 8.52 14.10 5.84
N TYR A 36 8.68 14.69 7.01
CA TYR A 36 9.38 15.94 7.17
C TYR A 36 10.85 15.67 7.50
N ALA A 37 11.76 16.15 6.66
CA ALA A 37 13.20 16.04 6.88
C ALA A 37 13.92 17.31 6.42
N ALA A 38 14.91 17.74 7.19
CA ALA A 38 15.79 18.86 6.84
C ALA A 38 15.06 20.18 6.46
N GLY A 39 13.89 20.44 7.06
CA GLY A 39 13.11 21.65 6.77
C GLY A 39 12.23 21.58 5.51
N ALA A 40 12.13 20.42 4.88
CA ALA A 40 11.31 20.17 3.69
C ALA A 40 10.43 18.93 3.86
N ILE A 41 9.38 18.82 3.04
CA ILE A 41 8.58 17.61 2.92
C ILE A 41 9.24 16.73 1.85
N GLU A 42 9.71 15.58 2.27
CA GLU A 42 10.24 14.55 1.39
C GLU A 42 9.20 13.45 1.16
N ILE A 43 9.29 12.77 0.02
CA ILE A 43 8.36 11.72 -0.36
C ILE A 43 9.16 10.43 -0.63
N SER A 44 8.84 9.36 0.09
CA SER A 44 9.38 8.04 -0.16
C SER A 44 8.34 7.14 -0.79
N GLN A 45 8.61 6.65 -2.00
CA GLN A 45 7.74 5.73 -2.72
C GLN A 45 8.06 4.29 -2.32
N ASP A 46 7.01 3.47 -2.12
CA ASP A 46 7.13 2.02 -2.00
C ASP A 46 7.44 1.42 -3.38
N ALA A 47 8.73 1.25 -3.64
CA ALA A 47 9.28 0.67 -4.86
C ALA A 47 10.54 -0.12 -4.54
N PRO A 48 10.90 -1.13 -5.37
CA PRO A 48 12.16 -1.84 -5.22
C PRO A 48 13.33 -0.88 -5.29
N LYS A 49 14.16 -0.89 -4.24
CA LYS A 49 15.39 -0.09 -4.14
C LYS A 49 16.56 -1.01 -3.86
N ALA A 50 17.77 -0.55 -4.17
CA ALA A 50 18.98 -1.23 -3.74
C ALA A 50 19.04 -1.33 -2.22
N VAL A 51 19.64 -2.42 -1.71
CA VAL A 51 19.83 -2.62 -0.27
C VAL A 51 20.70 -1.48 0.27
N SER A 52 20.16 -0.70 1.21
CA SER A 52 20.86 0.42 1.83
C SER A 52 21.72 -0.02 3.01
N TYR A 53 21.26 -1.01 3.76
CA TYR A 53 21.94 -1.49 4.97
C TYR A 53 21.54 -2.93 5.29
N LEU A 54 22.50 -3.73 5.78
CA LEU A 54 22.27 -5.10 6.23
C LEU A 54 22.28 -5.14 7.76
N PHE A 55 21.13 -5.48 8.33
CA PHE A 55 21.02 -5.72 9.77
C PHE A 55 21.33 -7.19 10.10
N ASN A 56 22.17 -7.41 11.09
CA ASN A 56 22.50 -8.72 11.64
C ASN A 56 22.58 -8.64 13.17
N ASN A 57 22.73 -9.78 13.85
CA ASN A 57 22.77 -9.81 15.31
C ASN A 57 23.95 -9.05 15.92
N ALA A 58 24.97 -8.71 15.14
CA ALA A 58 26.13 -7.96 15.65
C ALA A 58 25.92 -6.43 15.61
N ASN A 59 24.98 -5.93 14.81
CA ASN A 59 24.72 -4.51 14.66
C ASN A 59 23.31 -4.06 15.09
N VAL A 60 22.58 -4.93 15.78
CA VAL A 60 21.32 -4.61 16.48
C VAL A 60 21.57 -4.49 17.97
N THR A 61 20.63 -3.88 18.70
CA THR A 61 20.68 -3.78 20.16
C THR A 61 20.68 -5.16 20.82
N GLU A 62 21.07 -5.26 22.09
CA GLU A 62 21.13 -6.51 22.88
C GLU A 62 19.79 -7.28 22.86
N GLU A 63 18.66 -6.59 22.65
CA GLU A 63 17.34 -7.21 22.56
C GLU A 63 17.10 -7.99 21.25
N GLY A 64 17.99 -7.84 20.24
CA GLY A 64 17.93 -8.55 18.97
C GLY A 64 16.72 -8.19 18.11
N PHE A 65 16.30 -9.15 17.25
CA PHE A 65 15.14 -9.02 16.39
C PHE A 65 13.87 -9.50 17.10
N VAL A 66 12.84 -8.67 17.12
CA VAL A 66 11.52 -9.04 17.65
C VAL A 66 10.56 -9.22 16.49
N TYR A 67 9.96 -10.42 16.40
CA TYR A 67 9.04 -10.79 15.34
C TYR A 67 7.60 -10.68 15.82
N PHE A 68 6.77 -9.90 15.12
CA PHE A 68 5.35 -9.82 15.38
C PHE A 68 4.59 -10.38 14.19
N GLY A 69 3.67 -11.29 14.44
CA GLY A 69 2.74 -11.81 13.43
C GLY A 69 1.38 -11.11 13.56
N SER A 70 0.74 -10.81 12.45
CA SER A 70 -0.66 -10.42 12.45
C SER A 70 -1.56 -11.61 12.78
N SER A 71 -2.69 -11.36 13.46
CA SER A 71 -3.71 -12.39 13.69
C SER A 71 -4.24 -12.93 12.35
N LEU A 72 -4.52 -14.22 12.27
CA LEU A 72 -5.12 -14.84 11.09
C LEU A 72 -6.45 -14.18 10.68
N LYS A 73 -7.20 -13.68 11.66
CA LYS A 73 -8.50 -13.01 11.45
C LYS A 73 -8.38 -11.61 10.84
N THR A 74 -7.19 -11.00 10.89
CA THR A 74 -6.96 -9.65 10.34
C THR A 74 -6.39 -9.66 8.93
N ARG A 75 -6.13 -10.84 8.36
CA ARG A 75 -5.61 -10.98 7.01
C ARG A 75 -6.75 -10.99 6.01
N HIS A 76 -6.78 -9.97 5.17
CA HIS A 76 -7.78 -9.88 4.11
C HIS A 76 -7.34 -10.69 2.89
N THR A 77 -8.28 -11.41 2.30
CA THR A 77 -8.06 -12.25 1.11
C THR A 77 -8.79 -11.72 -0.11
N VAL A 78 -9.69 -10.77 0.09
CA VAL A 78 -10.42 -10.08 -0.99
C VAL A 78 -10.39 -8.59 -0.73
N ILE A 79 -10.00 -7.81 -1.73
CA ILE A 79 -9.96 -6.34 -1.66
C ILE A 79 -10.91 -5.79 -2.71
N ASN A 80 -11.89 -5.01 -2.27
CA ASN A 80 -12.77 -4.24 -3.12
C ASN A 80 -12.25 -2.81 -3.19
N VAL A 81 -11.86 -2.37 -4.37
CA VAL A 81 -11.35 -1.03 -4.63
C VAL A 81 -12.42 -0.21 -5.34
N SER A 82 -12.97 0.79 -4.66
CA SER A 82 -13.89 1.75 -5.28
C SER A 82 -13.10 2.83 -6.00
N TYR A 83 -13.43 3.10 -7.26
CA TYR A 83 -12.82 4.12 -8.10
C TYR A 83 -13.90 4.83 -8.94
N LEU A 84 -13.58 5.98 -9.53
CA LEU A 84 -14.48 6.71 -10.43
C LEU A 84 -14.23 6.24 -11.87
N ASP A 85 -15.19 5.60 -12.49
CA ASP A 85 -15.08 5.27 -13.92
C ASP A 85 -15.32 6.53 -14.78
N MET A 86 -14.35 6.85 -15.66
CA MET A 86 -14.44 8.00 -16.57
C MET A 86 -15.48 7.82 -17.68
N ILE A 87 -15.88 6.60 -18.00
CA ILE A 87 -16.83 6.31 -19.07
C ILE A 87 -18.25 6.52 -18.57
N THR A 88 -18.58 5.91 -17.41
CA THR A 88 -19.92 6.00 -16.80
C THR A 88 -20.07 7.22 -15.90
N GLN A 89 -18.96 7.84 -15.48
CA GLN A 89 -18.91 8.91 -14.47
C GLN A 89 -19.52 8.51 -13.11
N GLU A 90 -19.57 7.22 -12.84
CA GLU A 90 -20.07 6.65 -11.61
C GLU A 90 -18.95 5.96 -10.82
N ILE A 91 -19.21 5.72 -9.53
CA ILE A 91 -18.30 4.95 -8.69
C ILE A 91 -18.49 3.47 -9.01
N ASP A 92 -17.45 2.84 -9.49
CA ASP A 92 -17.38 1.41 -9.75
C ASP A 92 -16.44 0.70 -8.76
N ILE A 93 -16.56 -0.62 -8.66
CA ILE A 93 -15.80 -1.44 -7.71
C ILE A 93 -15.03 -2.50 -8.47
N GLU A 94 -13.70 -2.45 -8.34
CA GLU A 94 -12.83 -3.52 -8.81
C GLU A 94 -12.50 -4.47 -7.65
N THR A 95 -12.86 -5.74 -7.80
CA THR A 95 -12.58 -6.79 -6.81
C THR A 95 -11.31 -7.53 -7.18
N VAL A 96 -10.38 -7.61 -6.24
CA VAL A 96 -9.12 -8.35 -6.37
C VAL A 96 -9.05 -9.42 -5.30
N GLU A 97 -8.86 -10.66 -5.73
CA GLU A 97 -8.85 -11.83 -4.86
C GLU A 97 -7.43 -12.40 -4.74
N ALA A 98 -7.14 -12.95 -3.55
CA ALA A 98 -5.94 -13.76 -3.35
C ALA A 98 -6.11 -15.12 -4.06
N ASP A 99 -5.01 -15.84 -4.22
CA ASP A 99 -5.02 -17.19 -4.80
C ASP A 99 -5.85 -18.17 -3.96
N ALA A 100 -6.36 -19.22 -4.59
CA ALA A 100 -7.24 -20.21 -3.98
C ALA A 100 -6.60 -20.90 -2.75
N ALA A 101 -5.28 -21.13 -2.76
CA ALA A 101 -4.55 -21.71 -1.64
C ALA A 101 -4.58 -20.79 -0.40
N THR A 102 -4.39 -19.50 -0.61
CA THR A 102 -4.47 -18.47 0.45
C THR A 102 -5.89 -18.35 1.00
N GLN A 103 -6.90 -18.34 0.13
CA GLN A 103 -8.31 -18.30 0.55
C GLN A 103 -8.71 -19.55 1.34
N THR A 104 -8.22 -20.73 0.95
CA THR A 104 -8.44 -21.99 1.70
C THR A 104 -7.81 -21.93 3.09
N LYS A 105 -6.63 -21.32 3.21
CA LYS A 105 -5.87 -21.24 4.48
C LYS A 105 -6.44 -20.21 5.45
N TYR A 106 -6.85 -19.03 4.97
CA TYR A 106 -7.22 -17.88 5.81
C TYR A 106 -8.73 -17.58 5.79
N GLY A 107 -9.48 -18.23 4.90
CA GLY A 107 -10.88 -17.92 4.66
C GLY A 107 -11.06 -16.70 3.74
N VAL A 108 -12.32 -16.36 3.47
CA VAL A 108 -12.67 -15.19 2.67
C VAL A 108 -12.94 -14.01 3.61
N VAL A 109 -12.00 -13.08 3.68
CA VAL A 109 -12.10 -11.86 4.48
C VAL A 109 -11.98 -10.66 3.54
N VAL A 110 -13.06 -9.88 3.46
CA VAL A 110 -13.19 -8.76 2.51
C VAL A 110 -12.79 -7.44 3.17
N LYS A 111 -12.02 -6.63 2.45
CA LYS A 111 -11.69 -5.25 2.81
C LYS A 111 -12.13 -4.30 1.69
N ASN A 112 -12.83 -3.23 2.05
CA ASN A 112 -13.22 -2.19 1.12
C ASN A 112 -12.28 -1.00 1.26
N ILE A 113 -11.70 -0.54 0.15
CA ILE A 113 -10.84 0.62 0.08
C ILE A 113 -11.33 1.58 -1.01
N LYS A 114 -11.09 2.88 -0.82
CA LYS A 114 -11.36 3.90 -1.82
C LYS A 114 -10.04 4.33 -2.46
N ALA A 115 -9.96 4.22 -3.80
CA ALA A 115 -8.82 4.72 -4.55
C ALA A 115 -9.00 6.23 -4.78
N PHE A 116 -8.24 7.05 -4.06
CA PHE A 116 -8.27 8.50 -4.22
C PHE A 116 -7.83 8.87 -5.64
N ALA A 117 -8.57 9.77 -6.28
CA ALA A 117 -8.25 10.34 -7.60
C ALA A 117 -7.98 9.29 -8.71
N CYS A 118 -8.41 8.05 -8.52
CA CYS A 118 -8.25 6.97 -9.48
C CYS A 118 -9.47 6.92 -10.40
N THR A 119 -9.20 6.95 -11.71
CA THR A 119 -10.23 6.90 -12.76
C THR A 119 -10.03 5.74 -13.72
N SER A 120 -9.10 4.85 -13.43
CA SER A 120 -8.76 3.70 -14.26
C SER A 120 -8.96 2.41 -13.48
N ARG A 121 -9.71 1.48 -14.07
CA ARG A 121 -9.90 0.12 -13.58
C ARG A 121 -8.57 -0.61 -13.41
N GLY A 122 -7.65 -0.47 -14.37
CA GLY A 122 -6.33 -1.11 -14.31
C GLY A 122 -5.49 -0.61 -13.13
N GLN A 123 -5.57 0.69 -12.81
CA GLN A 123 -4.90 1.25 -11.64
C GLN A 123 -5.55 0.76 -10.33
N ALA A 124 -6.89 0.68 -10.28
CA ALA A 124 -7.61 0.14 -9.13
C ALA A 124 -7.22 -1.32 -8.86
N ALA A 125 -7.17 -2.17 -9.90
CA ALA A 125 -6.72 -3.55 -9.80
C ALA A 125 -5.27 -3.67 -9.29
N ARG A 126 -4.35 -2.82 -9.77
CA ARG A 126 -2.95 -2.79 -9.28
C ARG A 126 -2.85 -2.35 -7.82
N LEU A 127 -3.71 -1.42 -7.40
CA LEU A 127 -3.78 -0.99 -6.00
C LEU A 127 -4.28 -2.12 -5.10
N GLY A 128 -5.36 -2.81 -5.50
CA GLY A 128 -5.89 -3.97 -4.78
C GLY A 128 -4.86 -5.10 -4.62
N LYS A 129 -4.13 -5.43 -5.70
CA LYS A 129 -3.04 -6.41 -5.63
C LYS A 129 -1.93 -5.99 -4.67
N TRP A 130 -1.55 -4.72 -4.66
CA TRP A 130 -0.54 -4.21 -3.73
C TRP A 130 -0.99 -4.34 -2.27
N PHE A 131 -2.26 -4.06 -1.96
CA PHE A 131 -2.79 -4.28 -0.62
C PHE A 131 -2.76 -5.76 -0.23
N LEU A 132 -3.17 -6.68 -1.10
CA LEU A 132 -3.09 -8.12 -0.83
C LEU A 132 -1.65 -8.57 -0.55
N PHE A 133 -0.68 -8.10 -1.33
CA PHE A 133 0.73 -8.41 -1.08
C PHE A 133 1.23 -7.90 0.27
N ASN A 134 0.78 -6.74 0.73
CA ASN A 134 1.19 -6.19 2.02
C ASN A 134 0.52 -6.86 3.22
N GLU A 135 -0.62 -7.52 3.03
CA GLU A 135 -1.32 -8.27 4.09
C GLU A 135 -0.67 -9.65 4.38
N LEU A 136 0.13 -10.18 3.45
CA LEU A 136 0.68 -11.53 3.54
C LEU A 136 2.00 -11.64 4.32
N PRO A 137 2.94 -10.68 4.32
CA PRO A 137 4.21 -10.83 5.00
C PRO A 137 4.13 -10.67 6.52
N CYS A 138 5.02 -11.37 7.23
CA CYS A 138 5.30 -11.10 8.64
C CYS A 138 5.95 -9.71 8.78
N ILE A 139 5.48 -8.91 9.72
CA ILE A 139 6.10 -7.63 10.04
C ILE A 139 7.27 -7.91 10.97
N LEU A 140 8.50 -7.62 10.52
CA LEU A 140 9.69 -7.60 11.35
C LEU A 140 9.80 -6.20 11.98
N VAL A 141 9.70 -6.11 13.30
CA VAL A 141 9.95 -4.86 14.02
C VAL A 141 11.30 -4.97 14.72
N ILE A 142 12.23 -4.10 14.32
CA ILE A 142 13.45 -3.85 15.07
C ILE A 142 13.15 -2.71 16.03
N LYS A 143 13.29 -2.91 17.33
CA LYS A 143 13.11 -1.84 18.31
C LYS A 143 13.99 -0.65 17.92
N ASN A 144 13.35 0.51 17.72
CA ASN A 144 13.86 1.81 17.28
C ASN A 144 13.92 2.08 15.77
N TRP A 145 13.57 1.13 14.86
CA TRP A 145 13.48 1.41 13.44
C TRP A 145 12.34 0.60 12.82
N TRP A 146 11.45 1.26 12.09
CA TRP A 146 10.43 0.59 11.30
C TRP A 146 11.05 0.15 9.98
N LEU A 147 11.28 -1.14 9.84
CA LEU A 147 11.67 -1.72 8.55
C LEU A 147 10.56 -2.64 8.07
N CYS A 148 9.86 -2.24 7.03
CA CYS A 148 9.00 -3.12 6.28
C CYS A 148 9.90 -3.93 5.32
N CYS A 149 10.29 -5.14 5.72
CA CYS A 149 11.01 -6.06 4.82
C CYS A 149 10.01 -6.60 3.80
N MET A 150 9.96 -6.02 2.61
CA MET A 150 9.39 -6.67 1.45
C MET A 150 10.45 -7.61 0.86
N GLU A 151 10.39 -8.87 1.25
CA GLU A 151 11.04 -9.93 0.47
C GLU A 151 10.24 -10.10 -0.82
N ARG A 152 10.79 -9.61 -1.90
CA ARG A 152 10.37 -9.99 -3.25
C ARG A 152 11.37 -11.00 -3.77
N SER A 153 11.00 -12.26 -3.77
CA SER A 153 11.54 -13.24 -4.69
C SER A 153 10.81 -13.16 -6.01
#